data_b461fb04ee56bf85cf91f1629f75a0cc
#
_entry.id   b461fb04ee56bf85cf91f1629f75a0cc
#
_cell.length_a   1.000
_cell.length_b   1.000
_cell.length_c   1.000
_cell.angle_alpha   90.00
_cell.angle_beta   90.00
_cell.angle_gamma   90.00
#
_symmetry.space_group_name_H-M   'P 1'
#
loop_
_entity.id
_entity.type
_entity.pdbx_description
1 polymer ?
#
loop_
_entity_poly.entity_id
_entity_poly.type
_entity_poly.pdbx_seq_one_letter_code
_entity_poly.pdbx_strand_id
1 'polypeptide(L)'
;MSLTLQADAEMQRIIRRAVLFIALVVGLIAMQRFESFLIPTTIGAFLALILTPVVWRLEQVGVPRAPAAGGVVLAALVIAGSAIYAAVPSYDEYVARLPEIARELERKLAPLQERVEGAGLIVPAAPEAAGAQVPQGEADTALPVPGRAFYTDMALEAPAALGNFLYIVFLTFFSIYDRRRIMRAALATQSTFANRAWLNRVLRRIRWDVARYLLTVTLINAGLGLATGLCFWAVGMPNPVLWGVGMALLNFIPYLGAAAMNVATFAVAFVHYPSLALALIPVAVLLTLNLLEGQMVTPMVVGTQVVRGVLPVFLSVAFGAWLWGPAGALLATPALIVAQTVLRSRQEERRIPIPAG
;
A
#
# COMPACT_ATOMS: atom_id res chain seq x y z
N MET A 1 -30.67 -43.58 22.55
CA MET A 1 -29.97 -43.55 21.24
C MET A 1 -29.98 -42.18 20.54
N SER A 2 -31.03 -41.38 20.66
CA SER A 2 -31.05 -40.02 20.05
C SER A 2 -30.19 -38.97 20.76
N LEU A 3 -30.10 -39.02 22.10
CA LEU A 3 -29.32 -38.06 22.91
C LEU A 3 -27.78 -38.22 22.74
N THR A 4 -27.30 -39.48 22.60
CA THR A 4 -25.88 -39.74 22.35
C THR A 4 -25.45 -39.26 20.99
N LEU A 5 -26.25 -39.46 19.94
CA LEU A 5 -25.95 -38.95 18.57
C LEU A 5 -25.94 -37.43 18.48
N GLN A 6 -26.77 -36.74 19.28
CA GLN A 6 -26.75 -35.28 19.35
C GLN A 6 -25.51 -34.75 20.08
N ALA A 7 -25.11 -35.38 21.19
CA ALA A 7 -23.91 -35.04 21.92
C ALA A 7 -22.62 -35.26 21.08
N ASP A 8 -22.55 -36.33 20.32
CA ASP A 8 -21.45 -36.60 19.40
C ASP A 8 -21.36 -35.56 18.26
N ALA A 9 -22.51 -35.16 17.72
CA ALA A 9 -22.56 -34.14 16.66
C ALA A 9 -22.17 -32.73 17.19
N GLU A 10 -22.50 -32.42 18.44
CA GLU A 10 -22.06 -31.16 19.09
C GLU A 10 -20.56 -31.18 19.40
N MET A 11 -20.05 -32.28 19.94
CA MET A 11 -18.65 -32.49 20.19
C MET A 11 -17.82 -32.34 18.92
N GLN A 12 -18.23 -32.97 17.82
CA GLN A 12 -17.58 -32.82 16.51
C GLN A 12 -17.59 -31.37 15.99
N ARG A 13 -18.68 -30.62 16.24
CA ARG A 13 -18.75 -29.19 15.88
C ARG A 13 -17.76 -28.35 16.69
N ILE A 14 -17.66 -28.61 17.99
CA ILE A 14 -16.71 -27.91 18.88
C ILE A 14 -15.27 -28.23 18.47
N ILE A 15 -14.94 -29.49 18.29
CA ILE A 15 -13.60 -29.92 17.84
C ILE A 15 -13.25 -29.28 16.50
N ARG A 16 -14.17 -29.30 15.53
CA ARG A 16 -13.94 -28.68 14.23
C ARG A 16 -13.70 -27.17 14.32
N ARG A 17 -14.44 -26.46 15.20
CA ARG A 17 -14.25 -25.01 15.44
C ARG A 17 -12.91 -24.75 16.10
N ALA A 18 -12.52 -25.55 17.10
CA ALA A 18 -11.24 -25.44 17.77
C ALA A 18 -10.06 -25.70 16.80
N VAL A 19 -10.14 -26.73 15.97
CA VAL A 19 -9.13 -27.02 14.94
C VAL A 19 -9.04 -25.90 13.92
N LEU A 20 -10.17 -25.35 13.46
CA LEU A 20 -10.17 -24.22 12.54
C LEU A 20 -9.58 -22.94 13.18
N PHE A 21 -9.86 -22.70 14.46
CA PHE A 21 -9.28 -21.57 15.19
C PHE A 21 -7.76 -21.72 15.36
N ILE A 22 -7.30 -22.90 15.77
CA ILE A 22 -5.87 -23.20 15.89
C ILE A 22 -5.18 -23.06 14.52
N ALA A 23 -5.77 -23.61 13.46
CA ALA A 23 -5.24 -23.50 12.10
C ALA A 23 -5.15 -22.04 11.63
N LEU A 24 -6.14 -21.19 11.99
CA LEU A 24 -6.13 -19.75 11.71
C LEU A 24 -4.97 -19.06 12.44
N VAL A 25 -4.83 -19.31 13.76
CA VAL A 25 -3.76 -18.69 14.56
C VAL A 25 -2.38 -19.12 14.07
N VAL A 26 -2.18 -20.42 13.85
CA VAL A 26 -0.92 -20.94 13.30
C VAL A 26 -0.64 -20.36 11.92
N GLY A 27 -1.67 -20.22 11.07
CA GLY A 27 -1.55 -19.58 9.75
C GLY A 27 -1.11 -18.12 9.85
N LEU A 28 -1.67 -17.34 10.78
CA LEU A 28 -1.29 -15.94 11.01
C LEU A 28 0.16 -15.82 11.51
N ILE A 29 0.56 -16.67 12.48
CA ILE A 29 1.94 -16.71 12.98
C ILE A 29 2.90 -17.08 11.83
N ALA A 30 2.54 -18.06 11.02
CA ALA A 30 3.33 -18.43 9.85
C ALA A 30 3.45 -17.27 8.86
N MET A 31 2.36 -16.55 8.57
CA MET A 31 2.39 -15.37 7.69
C MET A 31 3.32 -14.28 8.22
N GLN A 32 3.36 -14.02 9.53
CA GLN A 32 4.31 -13.10 10.14
C GLN A 32 5.75 -13.63 10.06
N ARG A 33 5.96 -14.91 10.39
CA ARG A 33 7.31 -15.48 10.41
C ARG A 33 7.97 -15.58 9.04
N PHE A 34 7.16 -15.75 7.99
CA PHE A 34 7.62 -15.82 6.60
C PHE A 34 7.45 -14.52 5.83
N GLU A 35 7.35 -13.38 6.52
CA GLU A 35 7.12 -12.06 5.90
C GLU A 35 8.19 -11.69 4.87
N SER A 36 9.47 -11.96 5.16
CA SER A 36 10.60 -11.69 4.26
C SER A 36 10.49 -12.38 2.89
N PHE A 37 9.78 -13.50 2.82
CA PHE A 37 9.47 -14.22 1.59
C PHE A 37 8.10 -13.83 1.01
N LEU A 38 7.08 -13.71 1.87
CA LEU A 38 5.69 -13.50 1.44
C LEU A 38 5.45 -12.08 0.90
N ILE A 39 6.08 -11.06 1.49
CA ILE A 39 5.94 -9.67 1.04
C ILE A 39 6.44 -9.52 -0.40
N PRO A 40 7.71 -9.83 -0.74
CA PRO A 40 8.18 -9.68 -2.12
C PRO A 40 7.45 -10.60 -3.09
N THR A 41 7.02 -11.79 -2.65
CA THR A 41 6.19 -12.69 -3.46
C THR A 41 4.84 -12.04 -3.82
N THR A 42 4.17 -11.45 -2.84
CA THR A 42 2.87 -10.81 -3.05
C THR A 42 3.01 -9.56 -3.93
N ILE A 43 4.03 -8.75 -3.69
CA ILE A 43 4.35 -7.58 -4.54
C ILE A 43 4.60 -8.01 -5.98
N GLY A 44 5.45 -9.00 -6.21
CA GLY A 44 5.74 -9.50 -7.55
C GLY A 44 4.51 -10.06 -8.27
N ALA A 45 3.64 -10.78 -7.54
CA ALA A 45 2.38 -11.28 -8.08
C ALA A 45 1.41 -10.13 -8.47
N PHE A 46 1.29 -9.08 -7.65
CA PHE A 46 0.45 -7.92 -7.96
C PHE A 46 1.02 -7.09 -9.10
N LEU A 47 2.33 -6.87 -9.15
CA LEU A 47 2.98 -6.21 -10.28
C LEU A 47 2.74 -6.98 -11.58
N ALA A 48 2.82 -8.32 -11.55
CA ALA A 48 2.49 -9.14 -12.71
C ALA A 48 1.04 -8.95 -13.16
N LEU A 49 0.09 -8.80 -12.22
CA LEU A 49 -1.31 -8.51 -12.53
C LEU A 49 -1.50 -7.12 -13.14
N ILE A 50 -0.82 -6.09 -12.61
CA ILE A 50 -0.83 -4.71 -13.15
C ILE A 50 -0.30 -4.68 -14.59
N LEU A 51 0.82 -5.35 -14.85
CA LEU A 51 1.52 -5.29 -16.13
C LEU A 51 0.91 -6.23 -17.19
N THR A 52 0.17 -7.27 -16.77
CA THR A 52 -0.45 -8.25 -17.70
C THR A 52 -1.32 -7.63 -18.81
N PRO A 53 -2.19 -6.62 -18.57
CA PRO A 53 -2.98 -5.99 -19.62
C PRO A 53 -2.13 -5.30 -20.67
N VAL A 54 -1.02 -4.68 -20.28
CA VAL A 54 -0.08 -4.00 -21.18
C VAL A 54 0.63 -5.03 -22.06
N VAL A 55 1.15 -6.10 -21.46
CA VAL A 55 1.78 -7.21 -22.19
C VAL A 55 0.81 -7.85 -23.17
N TRP A 56 -0.45 -8.05 -22.77
CA TRP A 56 -1.46 -8.62 -23.64
C TRP A 56 -1.74 -7.74 -24.87
N ARG A 57 -1.75 -6.42 -24.75
CA ARG A 57 -1.87 -5.49 -25.87
C ARG A 57 -0.69 -5.61 -26.85
N LEU A 58 0.53 -5.75 -26.34
CA LEU A 58 1.72 -5.97 -27.17
C LEU A 58 1.67 -7.32 -27.88
N GLU A 59 1.19 -8.38 -27.22
CA GLU A 59 0.96 -9.68 -27.88
C GLU A 59 -0.04 -9.58 -29.03
N GLN A 60 -1.09 -8.74 -28.91
CA GLN A 60 -2.08 -8.54 -29.97
C GLN A 60 -1.52 -7.85 -31.23
N VAL A 61 -0.52 -7.00 -31.08
CA VAL A 61 0.17 -6.36 -32.21
C VAL A 61 1.35 -7.20 -32.76
N GLY A 62 1.43 -8.49 -32.32
CA GLY A 62 2.37 -9.45 -32.86
C GLY A 62 3.69 -9.58 -32.13
N VAL A 63 3.90 -8.89 -31.02
CA VAL A 63 5.14 -9.03 -30.22
C VAL A 63 5.13 -10.39 -29.51
N PRO A 64 6.17 -11.23 -29.63
CA PRO A 64 6.27 -12.49 -28.90
C PRO A 64 6.24 -12.26 -27.38
N ARG A 65 5.68 -13.24 -26.63
CA ARG A 65 5.42 -13.08 -25.18
C ARG A 65 6.65 -12.74 -24.35
N ALA A 66 7.79 -13.39 -24.60
CA ALA A 66 9.00 -13.18 -23.82
C ALA A 66 9.53 -11.74 -23.94
N PRO A 67 9.76 -11.17 -25.15
CA PRO A 67 10.18 -9.78 -25.29
C PRO A 67 9.08 -8.79 -24.84
N ALA A 68 7.79 -9.10 -25.04
CA ALA A 68 6.72 -8.25 -24.53
C ALA A 68 6.73 -8.16 -22.99
N ALA A 69 6.84 -9.30 -22.28
CA ALA A 69 6.92 -9.32 -20.83
C ALA A 69 8.19 -8.65 -20.32
N GLY A 70 9.36 -8.98 -20.90
CA GLY A 70 10.64 -8.39 -20.52
C GLY A 70 10.69 -6.87 -20.75
N GLY A 71 10.22 -6.41 -21.91
CA GLY A 71 10.18 -4.99 -22.26
C GLY A 71 9.27 -4.18 -21.35
N VAL A 72 8.08 -4.71 -21.01
CA VAL A 72 7.14 -4.03 -20.10
C VAL A 72 7.68 -3.99 -18.67
N VAL A 73 8.28 -5.07 -18.18
CA VAL A 73 8.90 -5.09 -16.84
C VAL A 73 10.06 -4.10 -16.80
N LEU A 74 10.94 -4.10 -17.81
CA LEU A 74 12.06 -3.17 -17.88
C LEU A 74 11.59 -1.70 -17.96
N ALA A 75 10.58 -1.41 -18.78
CA ALA A 75 10.00 -0.07 -18.88
C ALA A 75 9.42 0.40 -17.52
N ALA A 76 8.69 -0.47 -16.82
CA ALA A 76 8.16 -0.17 -15.50
C ALA A 76 9.29 0.12 -14.49
N LEU A 77 10.38 -0.66 -14.52
CA LEU A 77 11.55 -0.44 -13.68
C LEU A 77 12.27 0.87 -13.99
N VAL A 78 12.43 1.20 -15.28
CA VAL A 78 13.05 2.46 -15.70
C VAL A 78 12.20 3.65 -15.25
N ILE A 79 10.88 3.59 -15.44
CA ILE A 79 9.96 4.67 -15.01
C ILE A 79 9.99 4.83 -13.48
N ALA A 80 9.84 3.74 -12.73
CA ALA A 80 9.87 3.82 -11.27
C ALA A 80 11.24 4.25 -10.75
N GLY A 81 12.31 3.68 -11.29
CA GLY A 81 13.69 4.02 -10.92
C GLY A 81 14.05 5.47 -11.22
N SER A 82 13.65 6.01 -12.38
CA SER A 82 13.90 7.42 -12.71
C SER A 82 13.13 8.37 -11.79
N ALA A 83 11.90 8.05 -11.43
CA ALA A 83 11.10 8.84 -10.49
C ALA A 83 11.75 8.86 -9.08
N ILE A 84 12.16 7.69 -8.58
CA ILE A 84 12.85 7.57 -7.29
C ILE A 84 14.20 8.32 -7.36
N TYR A 85 15.01 8.09 -8.40
CA TYR A 85 16.31 8.76 -8.57
C TYR A 85 16.19 10.28 -8.56
N ALA A 86 15.16 10.82 -9.19
CA ALA A 86 14.90 12.26 -9.20
C ALA A 86 14.46 12.80 -7.81
N ALA A 87 13.92 11.94 -6.94
CA ALA A 87 13.48 12.31 -5.59
C ALA A 87 14.57 12.16 -4.52
N VAL A 88 15.55 11.25 -4.70
CA VAL A 88 16.58 10.92 -3.70
C VAL A 88 17.39 12.15 -3.22
N PRO A 89 17.93 13.03 -4.09
CA PRO A 89 18.72 14.18 -3.62
C PRO A 89 17.91 15.08 -2.68
N SER A 90 16.63 15.24 -2.97
CA SER A 90 15.72 16.05 -2.17
C SER A 90 15.39 15.39 -0.82
N TYR A 91 15.27 14.08 -0.79
CA TYR A 91 15.02 13.32 0.42
C TYR A 91 16.20 13.47 1.41
N ASP A 92 17.43 13.31 0.94
CA ASP A 92 18.63 13.46 1.76
C ASP A 92 18.76 14.88 2.37
N GLU A 93 18.41 15.92 1.60
CA GLU A 93 18.35 17.29 2.07
C GLU A 93 17.34 17.48 3.21
N TYR A 94 16.13 16.91 3.08
CA TYR A 94 15.10 17.00 4.12
C TYR A 94 15.45 16.21 5.37
N VAL A 95 15.98 15.00 5.23
CA VAL A 95 16.42 14.20 6.38
C VAL A 95 17.51 14.91 7.16
N ALA A 96 18.48 15.52 6.49
CA ALA A 96 19.51 16.31 7.14
C ALA A 96 18.97 17.55 7.89
N ARG A 97 17.86 18.13 7.39
CA ARG A 97 17.23 19.32 8.00
C ARG A 97 16.11 19.00 8.99
N LEU A 98 15.74 17.73 9.19
CA LEU A 98 14.67 17.36 10.15
C LEU A 98 14.85 17.96 11.55
N PRO A 99 16.07 17.96 12.16
CA PRO A 99 16.26 18.57 13.48
C PRO A 99 16.07 20.09 13.46
N GLU A 100 16.39 20.76 12.38
CA GLU A 100 16.18 22.20 12.21
C GLU A 100 14.68 22.52 12.05
N ILE A 101 14.00 21.71 11.22
CA ILE A 101 12.54 21.81 11.01
C ILE A 101 11.81 21.63 12.34
N ALA A 102 12.17 20.63 13.15
CA ALA A 102 11.55 20.39 14.44
C ALA A 102 11.74 21.61 15.39
N ARG A 103 12.97 22.10 15.52
CA ARG A 103 13.26 23.28 16.38
C ARG A 103 12.56 24.56 15.89
N GLU A 104 12.52 24.78 14.59
CA GLU A 104 11.86 25.97 14.03
C GLU A 104 10.35 25.87 14.18
N LEU A 105 9.79 24.66 14.07
CA LEU A 105 8.37 24.40 14.32
C LEU A 105 8.01 24.72 15.79
N GLU A 106 8.80 24.24 16.75
CA GLU A 106 8.64 24.55 18.17
C GLU A 106 8.72 26.05 18.43
N ARG A 107 9.72 26.74 17.86
CA ARG A 107 9.90 28.18 18.00
C ARG A 107 8.73 28.99 17.44
N LYS A 108 8.18 28.60 16.29
CA LYS A 108 7.04 29.28 15.68
C LYS A 108 5.71 28.95 16.35
N LEU A 109 5.59 27.78 16.98
CA LEU A 109 4.39 27.38 17.72
C LEU A 109 4.32 27.98 19.14
N ALA A 110 5.46 28.23 19.80
CA ALA A 110 5.50 28.79 21.16
C ALA A 110 4.62 30.03 21.36
N PRO A 111 4.68 31.09 20.51
CA PRO A 111 3.84 32.26 20.67
C PRO A 111 2.35 31.99 20.40
N LEU A 112 2.01 30.94 19.67
CA LEU A 112 0.63 30.51 19.47
C LEU A 112 0.10 29.77 20.69
N GLN A 113 0.91 28.95 21.33
CA GLN A 113 0.57 28.27 22.59
C GLN A 113 0.32 29.28 23.69
N GLU A 114 1.18 30.29 23.89
CA GLU A 114 0.97 31.36 24.86
C GLU A 114 -0.34 32.13 24.62
N ARG A 115 -0.71 32.37 23.37
CA ARG A 115 -1.99 33.04 23.03
C ARG A 115 -3.20 32.17 23.31
N VAL A 116 -3.12 30.86 23.08
CA VAL A 116 -4.20 29.90 23.33
C VAL A 116 -4.38 29.69 24.84
N GLU A 117 -3.29 29.59 25.58
CA GLU A 117 -3.31 29.52 27.04
C GLU A 117 -3.87 30.81 27.65
N GLY A 118 -3.44 31.97 27.15
CA GLY A 118 -3.95 33.28 27.57
C GLY A 118 -5.42 33.52 27.21
N ALA A 119 -5.96 32.83 26.24
CA ALA A 119 -7.38 32.89 25.86
C ALA A 119 -8.27 31.92 26.65
N GLY A 120 -7.72 31.15 27.61
CA GLY A 120 -8.49 30.19 28.41
C GLY A 120 -8.99 28.96 27.67
N LEU A 121 -8.56 28.76 26.42
CA LEU A 121 -8.79 27.55 25.67
C LEU A 121 -7.79 26.49 26.17
N ILE A 122 -8.24 25.62 27.06
CA ILE A 122 -7.46 24.45 27.52
C ILE A 122 -7.34 23.52 26.27
N VAL A 123 -6.25 23.65 25.53
CA VAL A 123 -5.81 22.56 24.65
C VAL A 123 -5.25 21.52 25.61
N PRO A 124 -5.80 20.29 25.69
CA PRO A 124 -5.13 19.23 26.41
C PRO A 124 -3.70 19.18 25.88
N ALA A 125 -2.71 19.29 26.76
CA ALA A 125 -1.31 19.16 26.36
C ALA A 125 -1.23 17.95 25.41
N ALA A 126 -0.68 18.15 24.21
CA ALA A 126 -0.42 17.04 23.31
C ALA A 126 0.22 15.96 24.17
N PRO A 127 -0.26 14.70 24.14
CA PRO A 127 0.32 13.68 24.98
C PRO A 127 1.82 13.79 24.82
N GLU A 128 2.51 14.15 25.89
CA GLU A 128 3.97 14.18 25.94
C GLU A 128 4.39 12.92 25.23
N ALA A 129 5.10 13.06 24.13
CA ALA A 129 5.53 11.93 23.34
C ALA A 129 6.22 10.98 24.30
N ALA A 130 5.50 9.92 24.64
CA ALA A 130 5.61 9.15 25.85
C ALA A 130 7.08 8.90 26.19
N GLY A 131 7.60 9.56 27.24
CA GLY A 131 8.70 9.04 28.03
C GLY A 131 10.09 9.07 27.40
N ALA A 132 10.37 9.89 26.39
CA ALA A 132 11.75 10.23 26.08
C ALA A 132 12.24 11.27 27.11
N GLN A 133 12.54 10.84 28.33
CA GLN A 133 13.42 11.56 29.22
C GLN A 133 14.75 11.76 28.47
N VAL A 134 14.96 12.96 27.96
CA VAL A 134 16.29 13.39 27.49
C VAL A 134 17.18 13.40 28.73
N PRO A 135 18.15 12.51 28.86
CA PRO A 135 19.11 12.59 29.96
C PRO A 135 19.84 13.92 29.84
N GLN A 136 19.68 14.79 30.86
CA GLN A 136 20.55 15.96 31.01
C GLN A 136 21.94 15.45 31.44
N GLY A 137 22.74 15.08 30.52
CA GLY A 137 24.11 14.63 30.76
C GLY A 137 24.77 14.27 29.45
N GLU A 138 25.73 15.12 29.07
CA GLU A 138 26.64 15.00 27.93
C GLU A 138 26.10 15.52 26.60
N ALA A 139 26.71 16.61 26.17
CA ALA A 139 26.50 17.33 24.91
C ALA A 139 26.96 16.55 23.67
N ASP A 140 26.65 15.23 23.59
CA ASP A 140 27.05 14.36 22.48
C ASP A 140 25.96 13.40 22.03
N THR A 141 24.70 13.58 22.46
CA THR A 141 23.54 12.92 21.83
C THR A 141 22.92 13.83 20.78
N ALA A 142 23.72 14.22 19.79
CA ALA A 142 23.17 14.56 18.49
C ALA A 142 22.24 13.41 18.07
N LEU A 143 20.94 13.73 17.78
CA LEU A 143 20.10 12.80 17.00
C LEU A 143 20.99 12.17 15.95
N PRO A 144 20.94 10.86 15.71
CA PRO A 144 21.85 10.24 14.77
C PRO A 144 21.66 10.94 13.43
N VAL A 145 22.55 11.94 13.21
CA VAL A 145 22.73 12.49 11.87
C VAL A 145 22.99 11.25 11.02
N PRO A 146 22.32 11.09 9.86
CA PRO A 146 22.64 10.01 8.94
C PRO A 146 24.10 10.16 8.51
N GLY A 147 24.98 9.77 9.41
CA GLY A 147 26.41 9.75 9.25
C GLY A 147 26.85 8.37 8.78
N ARG A 148 28.09 8.04 8.99
CA ARG A 148 28.70 6.75 8.62
C ARG A 148 27.87 5.53 9.02
N ALA A 149 27.15 5.57 10.16
CA ALA A 149 26.28 4.48 10.61
C ALA A 149 25.15 4.19 9.62
N PHE A 150 24.46 5.20 9.12
CA PHE A 150 23.39 5.03 8.12
C PHE A 150 23.92 4.41 6.82
N TYR A 151 25.07 4.87 6.31
CA TYR A 151 25.65 4.29 5.11
C TYR A 151 26.22 2.89 5.34
N THR A 152 26.72 2.57 6.54
CA THR A 152 27.16 1.22 6.88
C THR A 152 25.98 0.27 7.02
N ASP A 153 24.89 0.67 7.67
CA ASP A 153 23.66 -0.14 7.79
C ASP A 153 23.02 -0.36 6.41
N MET A 154 22.95 0.70 5.59
CA MET A 154 22.47 0.61 4.21
C MET A 154 23.36 -0.30 3.35
N ALA A 155 24.67 -0.25 3.53
CA ALA A 155 25.61 -1.12 2.82
C ALA A 155 25.50 -2.59 3.27
N LEU A 156 25.21 -2.84 4.53
CA LEU A 156 24.98 -4.19 5.06
C LEU A 156 23.64 -4.77 4.61
N GLU A 157 22.60 -3.94 4.48
CA GLU A 157 21.28 -4.35 4.00
C GLU A 157 21.16 -4.38 2.46
N ALA A 158 22.05 -3.69 1.75
CA ALA A 158 22.01 -3.59 0.28
C ALA A 158 21.98 -4.95 -0.44
N PRO A 159 22.76 -5.98 -0.03
CA PRO A 159 22.68 -7.29 -0.69
C PRO A 159 21.32 -7.97 -0.54
N ALA A 160 20.69 -7.86 0.64
CA ALA A 160 19.35 -8.42 0.89
C ALA A 160 18.27 -7.63 0.12
N ALA A 161 18.35 -6.31 0.09
CA ALA A 161 17.48 -5.43 -0.68
C ALA A 161 17.60 -5.72 -2.19
N LEU A 162 18.81 -5.88 -2.71
CA LEU A 162 19.06 -6.25 -4.10
C LEU A 162 18.49 -7.65 -4.41
N GLY A 163 18.69 -8.62 -3.51
CA GLY A 163 18.14 -9.96 -3.64
C GLY A 163 16.61 -9.94 -3.72
N ASN A 164 15.95 -9.22 -2.82
CA ASN A 164 14.49 -9.04 -2.83
C ASN A 164 14.01 -8.33 -4.09
N PHE A 165 14.71 -7.29 -4.53
CA PHE A 165 14.39 -6.57 -5.77
C PHE A 165 14.47 -7.49 -6.99
N LEU A 166 15.58 -8.21 -7.16
CA LEU A 166 15.73 -9.18 -8.27
C LEU A 166 14.68 -10.28 -8.19
N TYR A 167 14.38 -10.77 -6.99
CA TYR A 167 13.31 -11.75 -6.79
C TYR A 167 11.96 -11.24 -7.26
N ILE A 168 11.56 -10.01 -6.88
CA ILE A 168 10.32 -9.37 -7.33
C ILE A 168 10.29 -9.25 -8.85
N VAL A 169 11.39 -8.80 -9.46
CA VAL A 169 11.50 -8.62 -10.92
C VAL A 169 11.35 -9.94 -11.66
N PHE A 170 12.12 -10.96 -11.26
CA PHE A 170 12.03 -12.29 -11.88
C PHE A 170 10.67 -12.94 -11.67
N LEU A 171 10.13 -12.85 -10.44
CA LEU A 171 8.80 -13.37 -10.16
C LEU A 171 7.72 -12.70 -11.01
N THR A 172 7.80 -11.37 -11.15
CA THR A 172 6.89 -10.60 -12.02
C THR A 172 7.00 -11.08 -13.46
N PHE A 173 8.23 -11.15 -13.99
CA PHE A 173 8.47 -11.60 -15.37
C PHE A 173 7.96 -13.03 -15.60
N PHE A 174 8.33 -14.00 -14.76
CA PHE A 174 7.92 -15.39 -14.91
C PHE A 174 6.42 -15.58 -14.69
N SER A 175 5.80 -14.84 -13.77
CA SER A 175 4.34 -14.88 -13.57
C SER A 175 3.57 -14.42 -14.82
N ILE A 176 4.07 -13.41 -15.54
CA ILE A 176 3.48 -12.95 -16.79
C ILE A 176 3.77 -13.97 -17.91
N TYR A 177 5.01 -14.43 -18.04
CA TYR A 177 5.46 -15.35 -19.08
C TYR A 177 4.74 -16.70 -19.00
N ASP A 178 4.71 -17.31 -17.81
CA ASP A 178 4.12 -18.64 -17.56
C ASP A 178 2.63 -18.61 -17.22
N ARG A 179 1.96 -17.47 -17.33
CA ARG A 179 0.55 -17.29 -16.89
C ARG A 179 -0.41 -18.39 -17.40
N ARG A 180 -0.20 -18.92 -18.62
CA ARG A 180 -1.03 -20.01 -19.19
C ARG A 180 -0.69 -21.34 -18.55
N ARG A 181 0.59 -21.58 -18.22
CA ARG A 181 1.04 -22.82 -17.57
C ARG A 181 0.55 -22.87 -16.13
N ILE A 182 0.68 -21.77 -15.39
CA ILE A 182 0.18 -21.64 -14.01
C ILE A 182 -1.33 -21.89 -13.96
N MET A 183 -2.09 -21.31 -14.89
CA MET A 183 -3.53 -21.52 -14.97
C MET A 183 -3.88 -22.99 -15.26
N ARG A 184 -3.20 -23.63 -16.21
CA ARG A 184 -3.44 -25.05 -16.52
C ARG A 184 -3.09 -25.94 -15.31
N ALA A 185 -1.97 -25.68 -14.64
CA ALA A 185 -1.58 -26.41 -13.45
C ALA A 185 -2.62 -26.27 -12.32
N ALA A 186 -3.09 -25.04 -12.06
CA ALA A 186 -4.15 -24.79 -11.06
C ALA A 186 -5.45 -25.55 -11.40
N LEU A 187 -5.84 -25.58 -12.68
CA LEU A 187 -7.05 -26.32 -13.08
C LEU A 187 -6.86 -27.84 -13.02
N ALA A 188 -5.66 -28.35 -13.20
CA ALA A 188 -5.35 -29.78 -13.12
C ALA A 188 -5.49 -30.35 -11.70
N THR A 189 -5.43 -29.52 -10.65
CA THR A 189 -5.62 -29.96 -9.27
C THR A 189 -7.07 -30.38 -8.97
N GLN A 190 -8.03 -29.99 -9.84
CA GLN A 190 -9.44 -30.30 -9.63
C GLN A 190 -9.82 -31.60 -10.33
N SER A 191 -10.43 -32.53 -9.59
CA SER A 191 -10.84 -33.84 -10.09
C SER A 191 -12.09 -33.78 -10.96
N THR A 192 -13.02 -32.88 -10.66
CA THR A 192 -14.34 -32.79 -11.31
C THR A 192 -14.38 -31.67 -12.33
N PHE A 193 -15.05 -31.91 -13.47
CA PHE A 193 -15.23 -30.87 -14.53
C PHE A 193 -15.94 -29.62 -14.00
N ALA A 194 -16.99 -29.77 -13.18
CA ALA A 194 -17.70 -28.66 -12.56
C ALA A 194 -16.77 -27.78 -11.71
N ASN A 195 -15.93 -28.37 -10.89
CA ASN A 195 -14.95 -27.68 -10.07
C ASN A 195 -13.88 -26.96 -10.92
N ARG A 196 -13.44 -27.59 -12.04
CA ARG A 196 -12.52 -26.94 -13.00
C ARG A 196 -13.18 -25.72 -13.65
N ALA A 197 -14.43 -25.83 -14.09
CA ALA A 197 -15.16 -24.72 -14.70
C ALA A 197 -15.37 -23.56 -13.71
N TRP A 198 -15.73 -23.88 -12.46
CA TRP A 198 -15.86 -22.90 -11.38
C TRP A 198 -14.52 -22.22 -11.08
N LEU A 199 -13.46 -23.00 -10.82
CA LEU A 199 -12.14 -22.46 -10.53
C LEU A 199 -11.62 -21.57 -11.65
N ASN A 200 -11.81 -21.95 -12.92
CA ASN A 200 -11.43 -21.14 -14.07
C ASN A 200 -12.19 -19.81 -14.11
N ARG A 201 -13.48 -19.80 -13.80
CA ARG A 201 -14.27 -18.56 -13.71
C ARG A 201 -13.78 -17.65 -12.59
N VAL A 202 -13.55 -18.20 -11.40
CA VAL A 202 -13.06 -17.46 -10.24
C VAL A 202 -11.69 -16.86 -10.51
N LEU A 203 -10.71 -17.67 -10.96
CA LEU A 203 -9.35 -17.20 -11.24
C LEU A 203 -9.32 -16.15 -12.37
N ARG A 204 -10.19 -16.27 -13.37
CA ARG A 204 -10.31 -15.27 -14.44
C ARG A 204 -10.89 -13.97 -13.91
N ARG A 205 -11.92 -14.04 -13.05
CA ARG A 205 -12.54 -12.89 -12.41
C ARG A 205 -11.56 -12.17 -11.47
N ILE A 206 -10.87 -12.92 -10.59
CA ILE A 206 -9.85 -12.35 -9.72
C ILE A 206 -8.79 -11.60 -10.54
N ARG A 207 -8.23 -12.23 -11.55
CA ARG A 207 -7.22 -11.58 -12.39
C ARG A 207 -7.72 -10.29 -13.02
N TRP A 208 -8.96 -10.31 -13.55
CA TRP A 208 -9.53 -9.14 -14.22
C TRP A 208 -9.85 -8.03 -13.22
N ASP A 209 -10.53 -8.35 -12.13
CA ASP A 209 -10.96 -7.38 -11.11
C ASP A 209 -9.74 -6.74 -10.42
N VAL A 210 -8.76 -7.56 -10.00
CA VAL A 210 -7.54 -7.07 -9.34
C VAL A 210 -6.65 -6.30 -10.32
N ALA A 211 -6.40 -6.82 -11.52
CA ALA A 211 -5.58 -6.12 -12.52
C ALA A 211 -6.19 -4.78 -12.92
N ARG A 212 -7.50 -4.73 -13.16
CA ARG A 212 -8.22 -3.49 -13.47
C ARG A 212 -8.13 -2.49 -12.33
N TYR A 213 -8.39 -2.93 -11.09
CA TYR A 213 -8.29 -2.08 -9.91
C TYR A 213 -6.88 -1.53 -9.74
N LEU A 214 -5.86 -2.41 -9.70
CA LEU A 214 -4.47 -2.01 -9.49
C LEU A 214 -3.97 -1.05 -10.58
N LEU A 215 -4.25 -1.35 -11.86
CA LEU A 215 -3.88 -0.46 -12.96
C LEU A 215 -4.57 0.91 -12.84
N THR A 216 -5.86 0.91 -12.52
CA THR A 216 -6.63 2.14 -12.34
C THR A 216 -6.08 2.99 -11.21
N VAL A 217 -5.85 2.39 -10.03
CA VAL A 217 -5.28 3.10 -8.85
C VAL A 217 -3.87 3.59 -9.15
N THR A 218 -3.04 2.79 -9.86
CA THR A 218 -1.70 3.22 -10.28
C THR A 218 -1.75 4.46 -11.17
N LEU A 219 -2.68 4.49 -12.14
CA LEU A 219 -2.84 5.64 -13.03
C LEU A 219 -3.37 6.88 -12.30
N ILE A 220 -4.33 6.68 -11.40
CA ILE A 220 -4.86 7.77 -10.55
C ILE A 220 -3.74 8.35 -9.68
N ASN A 221 -3.00 7.50 -8.98
CA ASN A 221 -1.91 7.92 -8.09
C ASN A 221 -0.76 8.60 -8.87
N ALA A 222 -0.41 8.09 -10.05
CA ALA A 222 0.56 8.73 -10.92
C ALA A 222 0.08 10.12 -11.37
N GLY A 223 -1.19 10.25 -11.76
CA GLY A 223 -1.81 11.52 -12.11
C GLY A 223 -1.86 12.50 -10.94
N LEU A 224 -2.24 12.02 -9.75
CA LEU A 224 -2.29 12.83 -8.52
C LEU A 224 -0.88 13.28 -8.12
N GLY A 225 0.12 12.40 -8.19
CA GLY A 225 1.50 12.76 -7.92
C GLY A 225 2.05 13.80 -8.91
N LEU A 226 1.76 13.64 -10.21
CA LEU A 226 2.14 14.63 -11.22
C LEU A 226 1.47 15.99 -10.95
N ALA A 227 0.17 16.00 -10.66
CA ALA A 227 -0.56 17.21 -10.31
C ALA A 227 0.00 17.88 -9.05
N THR A 228 0.30 17.10 -8.01
CA THR A 228 0.94 17.59 -6.78
C THR A 228 2.29 18.24 -7.08
N GLY A 229 3.16 17.55 -7.83
CA GLY A 229 4.47 18.10 -8.21
C GLY A 229 4.38 19.40 -9.00
N LEU A 230 3.49 19.47 -9.99
CA LEU A 230 3.27 20.67 -10.80
C LEU A 230 2.68 21.83 -9.98
N CYS A 231 1.67 21.56 -9.14
CA CYS A 231 1.09 22.60 -8.28
C CYS A 231 2.09 23.11 -7.24
N PHE A 232 2.89 22.24 -6.65
CA PHE A 232 3.91 22.60 -5.66
C PHE A 232 5.06 23.39 -6.30
N TRP A 233 5.42 23.06 -7.52
CA TRP A 233 6.34 23.87 -8.32
C TRP A 233 5.78 25.28 -8.56
N ALA A 234 4.50 25.39 -8.92
CA ALA A 234 3.85 26.69 -9.19
C ALA A 234 3.72 27.58 -7.95
N VAL A 235 3.52 26.98 -6.76
CA VAL A 235 3.44 27.76 -5.49
C VAL A 235 4.80 27.98 -4.84
N GLY A 236 5.91 27.52 -5.45
CA GLY A 236 7.27 27.72 -4.94
C GLY A 236 7.64 26.81 -3.76
N MET A 237 6.97 25.67 -3.62
CA MET A 237 7.34 24.66 -2.61
C MET A 237 8.69 24.03 -2.97
N PRO A 238 9.64 23.91 -2.03
CA PRO A 238 10.93 23.30 -2.32
C PRO A 238 10.79 21.83 -2.70
N ASN A 239 11.61 21.39 -3.64
CA ASN A 239 11.69 20.00 -4.11
C ASN A 239 10.35 19.38 -4.57
N PRO A 240 9.63 20.00 -5.52
CA PRO A 240 8.28 19.59 -5.93
C PRO A 240 8.21 18.16 -6.48
N VAL A 241 9.31 17.65 -7.04
CA VAL A 241 9.39 16.26 -7.54
C VAL A 241 9.29 15.25 -6.39
N LEU A 242 9.95 15.50 -5.26
CA LEU A 242 9.85 14.63 -4.08
C LEU A 242 8.40 14.54 -3.59
N TRP A 243 7.71 15.67 -3.51
CA TRP A 243 6.31 15.71 -3.09
C TRP A 243 5.39 14.97 -4.06
N GLY A 244 5.62 15.13 -5.36
CA GLY A 244 4.88 14.41 -6.39
C GLY A 244 5.08 12.89 -6.32
N VAL A 245 6.32 12.43 -6.21
CA VAL A 245 6.66 11.02 -6.07
C VAL A 245 6.13 10.47 -4.74
N GLY A 246 6.33 11.20 -3.64
CA GLY A 246 5.81 10.83 -2.33
C GLY A 246 4.29 10.65 -2.34
N MET A 247 3.56 11.59 -2.93
CA MET A 247 2.10 11.49 -3.08
C MET A 247 1.68 10.30 -3.92
N ALA A 248 2.33 10.07 -5.07
CA ALA A 248 2.04 8.92 -5.93
C ALA A 248 2.23 7.59 -5.23
N LEU A 249 3.24 7.47 -4.35
CA LEU A 249 3.54 6.23 -3.63
C LEU A 249 2.68 6.07 -2.37
N LEU A 250 2.59 7.10 -1.53
CA LEU A 250 1.87 7.01 -0.25
C LEU A 250 0.36 6.87 -0.43
N ASN A 251 -0.20 7.45 -1.50
CA ASN A 251 -1.64 7.37 -1.76
C ASN A 251 -2.14 5.96 -2.11
N PHE A 252 -1.23 4.97 -2.31
CA PHE A 252 -1.64 3.56 -2.35
C PHE A 252 -2.18 3.05 -1.01
N ILE A 253 -1.86 3.71 0.11
CA ILE A 253 -2.43 3.39 1.43
C ILE A 253 -3.62 4.32 1.68
N PRO A 254 -4.87 3.82 1.54
CA PRO A 254 -6.05 4.66 1.63
C PRO A 254 -6.12 5.45 2.94
N TYR A 255 -6.46 6.73 2.86
CA TYR A 255 -6.59 7.69 3.95
C TYR A 255 -5.27 8.03 4.66
N LEU A 256 -4.44 7.04 5.00
CA LEU A 256 -3.19 7.24 5.73
C LEU A 256 -2.14 7.97 4.87
N GLY A 257 -2.04 7.61 3.59
CA GLY A 257 -1.10 8.23 2.66
C GLY A 257 -1.38 9.72 2.48
N ALA A 258 -2.62 10.07 2.19
CA ALA A 258 -3.05 11.47 2.05
C ALA A 258 -2.88 12.25 3.36
N ALA A 259 -3.24 11.66 4.51
CA ALA A 259 -3.08 12.30 5.82
C ALA A 259 -1.60 12.57 6.14
N ALA A 260 -0.72 11.57 5.97
CA ALA A 260 0.72 11.71 6.19
C ALA A 260 1.34 12.79 5.29
N MET A 261 0.94 12.82 4.00
CA MET A 261 1.41 13.84 3.07
C MET A 261 0.95 15.24 3.45
N ASN A 262 -0.29 15.42 3.92
CA ASN A 262 -0.78 16.72 4.38
C ASN A 262 -0.03 17.21 5.63
N VAL A 263 0.22 16.32 6.60
CA VAL A 263 1.01 16.65 7.81
C VAL A 263 2.43 17.03 7.44
N ALA A 264 3.10 16.25 6.60
CA ALA A 264 4.46 16.54 6.14
C ALA A 264 4.53 17.85 5.33
N THR A 265 3.56 18.09 4.44
CA THR A 265 3.45 19.34 3.70
C THR A 265 3.30 20.53 4.63
N PHE A 266 2.43 20.43 5.65
CA PHE A 266 2.25 21.50 6.62
C PHE A 266 3.55 21.78 7.38
N ALA A 267 4.22 20.75 7.91
CA ALA A 267 5.46 20.91 8.67
C ALA A 267 6.55 21.63 7.86
N VAL A 268 6.79 21.20 6.63
CA VAL A 268 7.82 21.79 5.76
C VAL A 268 7.41 23.19 5.28
N ALA A 269 6.16 23.38 4.89
CA ALA A 269 5.66 24.68 4.45
C ALA A 269 5.71 25.72 5.58
N PHE A 270 5.38 25.32 6.80
CA PHE A 270 5.42 26.20 7.97
C PHE A 270 6.83 26.71 8.30
N VAL A 271 7.84 25.90 8.06
CA VAL A 271 9.25 26.32 8.20
C VAL A 271 9.71 27.16 7.01
N HIS A 272 9.32 26.75 5.80
CA HIS A 272 9.82 27.36 4.56
C HIS A 272 9.25 28.75 4.30
N TYR A 273 7.95 28.95 4.53
CA TYR A 273 7.30 30.23 4.23
C TYR A 273 7.37 31.22 5.40
N PRO A 274 7.46 32.55 5.11
CA PRO A 274 7.61 33.57 6.15
C PRO A 274 6.36 33.80 7.01
N SER A 275 5.17 33.37 6.54
CA SER A 275 3.92 33.56 7.28
C SER A 275 3.06 32.30 7.23
N LEU A 276 2.23 32.12 8.28
CA LEU A 276 1.29 31.00 8.35
C LEU A 276 0.31 31.00 7.15
N ALA A 277 -0.14 32.18 6.71
CA ALA A 277 -1.04 32.29 5.56
C ALA A 277 -0.43 31.71 4.29
N LEU A 278 0.85 32.00 4.02
CA LEU A 278 1.57 31.43 2.88
C LEU A 278 1.86 29.94 3.06
N ALA A 279 2.16 29.49 4.27
CA ALA A 279 2.39 28.09 4.57
C ALA A 279 1.13 27.22 4.38
N LEU A 280 -0.06 27.78 4.55
CA LEU A 280 -1.32 27.08 4.34
C LEU A 280 -1.67 26.90 2.84
N ILE A 281 -1.05 27.64 1.92
CA ILE A 281 -1.33 27.53 0.48
C ILE A 281 -1.03 26.12 -0.05
N PRO A 282 0.18 25.54 0.09
CA PRO A 282 0.46 24.19 -0.40
C PRO A 282 -0.40 23.12 0.30
N VAL A 283 -0.75 23.32 1.58
CA VAL A 283 -1.66 22.41 2.30
C VAL A 283 -3.06 22.45 1.69
N ALA A 284 -3.60 23.66 1.43
CA ALA A 284 -4.91 23.83 0.79
C ALA A 284 -4.93 23.25 -0.62
N VAL A 285 -3.85 23.43 -1.39
CA VAL A 285 -3.68 22.82 -2.72
C VAL A 285 -3.74 21.31 -2.62
N LEU A 286 -2.98 20.70 -1.71
CA LEU A 286 -2.95 19.24 -1.55
C LEU A 286 -4.29 18.69 -1.07
N LEU A 287 -4.95 19.36 -0.12
CA LEU A 287 -6.30 19.01 0.33
C LEU A 287 -7.30 19.06 -0.83
N THR A 288 -7.23 20.11 -1.67
CA THR A 288 -8.09 20.24 -2.83
C THR A 288 -7.86 19.10 -3.84
N LEU A 289 -6.60 18.79 -4.14
CA LEU A 289 -6.26 17.66 -5.02
C LEU A 289 -6.78 16.34 -4.48
N ASN A 290 -6.62 16.07 -3.18
CA ASN A 290 -7.13 14.86 -2.53
C ASN A 290 -8.67 14.81 -2.54
N LEU A 291 -9.36 15.92 -2.33
CA LEU A 291 -10.81 16.00 -2.42
C LEU A 291 -11.30 15.74 -3.85
N LEU A 292 -10.68 16.36 -4.86
CA LEU A 292 -11.01 16.13 -6.26
C LEU A 292 -10.77 14.66 -6.66
N GLU A 293 -9.64 14.10 -6.23
CA GLU A 293 -9.35 12.68 -6.47
C GLU A 293 -10.43 11.79 -5.84
N GLY A 294 -10.66 11.92 -4.53
CA GLY A 294 -11.54 11.02 -3.79
C GLY A 294 -13.02 11.18 -4.13
N GLN A 295 -13.50 12.40 -4.45
CA GLN A 295 -14.91 12.67 -4.72
C GLN A 295 -15.29 12.60 -6.20
N MET A 296 -14.33 12.81 -7.10
CA MET A 296 -14.62 12.86 -8.54
C MET A 296 -13.87 11.77 -9.31
N VAL A 297 -12.53 11.74 -9.23
CA VAL A 297 -11.71 10.88 -10.07
C VAL A 297 -11.92 9.40 -9.72
N THR A 298 -11.81 9.05 -8.46
CA THR A 298 -11.97 7.66 -8.00
C THR A 298 -13.35 7.09 -8.28
N PRO A 299 -14.50 7.75 -8.00
CA PRO A 299 -15.81 7.22 -8.35
C PRO A 299 -16.04 7.09 -9.86
N MET A 300 -15.53 8.03 -10.67
CA MET A 300 -15.69 8.01 -12.13
C MET A 300 -14.92 6.87 -12.78
N VAL A 301 -13.72 6.57 -12.30
CA VAL A 301 -12.81 5.63 -12.94
C VAL A 301 -12.88 4.21 -12.35
N VAL A 302 -12.90 4.11 -11.02
CA VAL A 302 -12.96 2.79 -10.31
C VAL A 302 -14.38 2.25 -10.31
N GLY A 303 -15.37 3.13 -10.27
CA GLY A 303 -16.78 2.76 -10.13
C GLY A 303 -17.12 2.26 -8.71
N THR A 304 -18.42 2.18 -8.42
CA THR A 304 -18.93 1.87 -7.06
C THR A 304 -18.92 0.38 -6.69
N GLN A 305 -18.43 -0.49 -7.60
CA GLN A 305 -18.66 -1.95 -7.47
C GLN A 305 -17.47 -2.75 -6.92
N VAL A 306 -16.25 -2.22 -6.90
CA VAL A 306 -15.05 -3.03 -6.60
C VAL A 306 -14.90 -3.25 -5.10
N VAL A 307 -15.00 -2.20 -4.29
CA VAL A 307 -14.96 -2.33 -2.82
C VAL A 307 -16.16 -1.61 -2.22
N ARG A 308 -17.05 -2.35 -1.54
CA ARG A 308 -18.23 -1.78 -0.90
C ARG A 308 -17.95 -1.48 0.57
N GLY A 309 -17.92 -0.20 0.91
CA GLY A 309 -17.88 0.30 2.28
C GLY A 309 -16.49 0.69 2.77
N VAL A 310 -16.42 1.78 3.53
CA VAL A 310 -15.19 2.34 4.13
C VAL A 310 -14.65 1.41 5.22
N LEU A 311 -15.53 0.84 6.04
CA LEU A 311 -15.15 -0.01 7.18
C LEU A 311 -14.34 -1.27 6.78
N PRO A 312 -14.74 -2.07 5.76
CA PRO A 312 -13.92 -3.20 5.31
C PRO A 312 -12.54 -2.80 4.82
N VAL A 313 -12.43 -1.65 4.13
CA VAL A 313 -11.13 -1.13 3.68
C VAL A 313 -10.27 -0.75 4.87
N PHE A 314 -10.82 0.04 5.79
CA PHE A 314 -10.12 0.46 7.01
C PHE A 314 -9.62 -0.74 7.82
N LEU A 315 -10.49 -1.72 8.08
CA LEU A 315 -10.12 -2.94 8.81
C LEU A 315 -9.06 -3.76 8.07
N SER A 316 -9.14 -3.84 6.74
CA SER A 316 -8.12 -4.57 5.97
C SER A 316 -6.76 -3.87 6.00
N VAL A 317 -6.74 -2.53 5.94
CA VAL A 317 -5.51 -1.73 6.05
C VAL A 317 -4.92 -1.85 7.46
N ALA A 318 -5.74 -1.71 8.51
CA ALA A 318 -5.29 -1.89 9.90
C ALA A 318 -4.74 -3.30 10.15
N PHE A 319 -5.44 -4.34 9.66
CA PHE A 319 -4.99 -5.72 9.74
C PHE A 319 -3.69 -5.96 8.95
N GLY A 320 -3.60 -5.44 7.73
CA GLY A 320 -2.40 -5.53 6.91
C GLY A 320 -1.20 -4.84 7.56
N ALA A 321 -1.41 -3.63 8.10
CA ALA A 321 -0.39 -2.88 8.84
C ALA A 321 0.11 -3.64 10.08
N TRP A 322 -0.80 -4.28 10.82
CA TRP A 322 -0.44 -5.13 11.95
C TRP A 322 0.34 -6.37 11.52
N LEU A 323 -0.01 -6.98 10.36
CA LEU A 323 0.58 -8.23 9.89
C LEU A 323 2.01 -8.03 9.34
N TRP A 324 2.19 -7.04 8.46
CA TRP A 324 3.43 -6.80 7.68
C TRP A 324 3.83 -5.31 7.62
N GLY A 325 3.41 -4.50 8.60
CA GLY A 325 3.74 -3.08 8.63
C GLY A 325 3.24 -2.30 7.41
N PRO A 326 4.02 -1.30 6.94
CA PRO A 326 3.63 -0.47 5.78
C PRO A 326 3.39 -1.28 4.50
N ALA A 327 4.16 -2.35 4.27
CA ALA A 327 3.98 -3.23 3.11
C ALA A 327 2.62 -3.93 3.17
N GLY A 328 2.20 -4.42 4.36
CA GLY A 328 0.90 -5.03 4.54
C GLY A 328 -0.25 -4.04 4.35
N ALA A 329 -0.12 -2.80 4.82
CA ALA A 329 -1.12 -1.75 4.59
C ALA A 329 -1.33 -1.48 3.09
N LEU A 330 -0.24 -1.41 2.31
CA LEU A 330 -0.26 -1.22 0.86
C LEU A 330 -0.93 -2.40 0.14
N LEU A 331 -0.67 -3.63 0.58
CA LEU A 331 -1.20 -4.86 -0.04
C LEU A 331 -2.62 -5.19 0.41
N ALA A 332 -3.12 -4.56 1.47
CA ALA A 332 -4.40 -4.87 2.10
C ALA A 332 -5.60 -4.72 1.17
N THR A 333 -5.69 -3.62 0.42
CA THR A 333 -6.83 -3.37 -0.47
C THR A 333 -6.89 -4.36 -1.64
N PRO A 334 -5.81 -4.65 -2.38
CA PRO A 334 -5.82 -5.72 -3.37
C PRO A 334 -6.19 -7.09 -2.79
N ALA A 335 -5.67 -7.44 -1.61
CA ALA A 335 -6.01 -8.69 -0.93
C ALA A 335 -7.51 -8.77 -0.56
N LEU A 336 -8.09 -7.66 -0.09
CA LEU A 336 -9.52 -7.54 0.18
C LEU A 336 -10.36 -7.79 -1.09
N ILE A 337 -9.94 -7.25 -2.24
CA ILE A 337 -10.63 -7.47 -3.53
C ILE A 337 -10.62 -8.95 -3.90
N VAL A 338 -9.46 -9.63 -3.75
CA VAL A 338 -9.36 -11.07 -3.98
C VAL A 338 -10.35 -11.82 -3.08
N ALA A 339 -10.34 -11.53 -1.77
CA ALA A 339 -11.23 -12.18 -0.81
C ALA A 339 -12.71 -11.95 -1.16
N GLN A 340 -13.11 -10.73 -1.47
CA GLN A 340 -14.48 -10.40 -1.86
C GLN A 340 -14.89 -11.09 -3.17
N THR A 341 -14.01 -11.17 -4.16
CA THR A 341 -14.29 -11.84 -5.44
C THR A 341 -14.51 -13.35 -5.23
N VAL A 342 -13.71 -14.00 -4.38
CA VAL A 342 -13.90 -15.41 -4.03
C VAL A 342 -15.24 -15.64 -3.31
N LEU A 343 -15.54 -14.80 -2.32
CA LEU A 343 -16.79 -14.91 -1.54
C LEU A 343 -18.03 -14.73 -2.43
N ARG A 344 -18.03 -13.72 -3.31
CA ARG A 344 -19.14 -13.49 -4.27
C ARG A 344 -19.32 -14.67 -5.21
N SER A 345 -18.21 -15.20 -5.76
CA SER A 345 -18.26 -16.34 -6.68
C SER A 345 -18.86 -17.60 -6.02
N ARG A 346 -18.57 -17.83 -4.72
CA ARG A 346 -19.19 -18.92 -3.94
C ARG A 346 -20.68 -18.69 -3.67
N GLN A 347 -21.09 -17.44 -3.42
CA GLN A 347 -22.51 -17.11 -3.19
C GLN A 347 -23.33 -17.24 -4.47
N GLU A 348 -22.79 -16.84 -5.63
CA GLU A 348 -23.44 -17.02 -6.93
C GLU A 348 -23.68 -18.51 -7.24
N GLU A 349 -22.69 -19.37 -6.95
CA GLU A 349 -22.82 -20.82 -7.16
C GLU A 349 -23.95 -21.45 -6.33
N ARG A 350 -24.11 -21.01 -5.08
CA ARG A 350 -25.17 -21.49 -4.19
C ARG A 350 -26.57 -21.05 -4.62
N ARG A 351 -26.69 -20.02 -5.48
CA ARG A 351 -27.96 -19.48 -5.97
C ARG A 351 -28.44 -20.09 -7.29
N ILE A 352 -27.59 -20.86 -7.98
CA ILE A 352 -27.99 -21.57 -9.19
C ILE A 352 -28.74 -22.83 -8.70
N PRO A 353 -30.07 -22.95 -8.93
CA PRO A 353 -30.79 -24.17 -8.60
C PRO A 353 -30.19 -25.31 -9.43
N ILE A 354 -29.85 -26.42 -8.77
CA ILE A 354 -29.56 -27.67 -9.48
C ILE A 354 -30.82 -28.02 -10.22
N PRO A 355 -30.82 -28.09 -11.56
CA PRO A 355 -31.98 -28.61 -12.25
C PRO A 355 -32.24 -30.03 -11.72
N ALA A 356 -33.42 -30.25 -11.14
CA ALA A 356 -33.89 -31.57 -10.79
C ALA A 356 -33.90 -32.40 -12.08
N GLY A 357 -32.97 -33.34 -12.20
CA GLY A 357 -32.89 -34.30 -13.28
C GLY A 357 -34.03 -35.32 -13.18
#